data_668a85875b45e763b20f2c55daacf224
#
_entry.id   668a85875b45e763b20f2c55daacf224
#
_cell.length_a   1.000
_cell.length_b   1.000
_cell.length_c   1.000
_cell.angle_alpha   90.00
_cell.angle_beta   90.00
_cell.angle_gamma   90.00
#
_symmetry.space_group_name_H-M   'P 1'
#
loop_
_entity.id
_entity.type
_entity.pdbx_description
1 polymer ?
#
loop_
_entity_poly.entity_id
_entity_poly.type
_entity_poly.pdbx_seq_one_letter_code
_entity_poly.pdbx_strand_id
1 'polypeptide(L)'
;MKKGRFGQYGGQYIPETLMNAVQEVEKAYDYYKNDAQFNMELEDLYKNYAGRPSRLYYANKMTADLGGAKIYLKREDLNHTGSHKINNVLGQVLLAKKMGKTRVIAETGAGQHGVATATAAALMGLTCEVFMGKEDTDRQALNVFRMELLGAKVHPVTSGTMTLKDAVNETMREWTKRVDDTLYVLGSVMGPHPFPTIVRDFQKIISKEIKEQILEAEGRLPDAIIACVGGGSNAMGAFYEFIEDPSVRLIGCEAAGLGINTPKNAATIANGSEGIFHGMKSIFCQDEYGQIAPVYSISAGLDYPGIGPEHAMLYETGRASYVPVTDEEAVKAFEYLSRTEGIIPAIESAHAIAYATKLAPTLKKDAIIVINVSGRGDKDVAAIARYRGVNIYE
;
A
#
# COMPACT_ATOMS: atom_id res chain seq x y z
N MET A 1 14.09 -16.83 -12.00
CA MET A 1 13.03 -17.21 -11.02
C MET A 1 11.88 -17.90 -11.73
N LYS A 2 11.21 -18.87 -11.08
CA LYS A 2 9.94 -19.42 -11.63
C LYS A 2 8.89 -18.30 -11.63
N LYS A 3 8.11 -18.22 -12.71
CA LYS A 3 7.02 -17.24 -12.84
C LYS A 3 6.06 -17.31 -11.64
N GLY A 4 5.69 -16.18 -11.06
CA GLY A 4 4.82 -16.12 -9.88
C GLY A 4 5.45 -16.55 -8.56
N ARG A 5 6.77 -16.71 -8.52
CA ARG A 5 7.51 -17.01 -7.30
C ARG A 5 8.57 -15.95 -6.99
N PHE A 6 8.68 -15.66 -5.70
CA PHE A 6 9.69 -14.80 -5.09
C PHE A 6 10.44 -15.67 -4.08
N GLY A 7 11.55 -16.33 -4.51
CA GLY A 7 12.14 -17.41 -3.74
C GLY A 7 11.14 -18.56 -3.53
N GLN A 8 10.86 -18.87 -2.27
CA GLN A 8 9.87 -19.89 -1.88
C GLN A 8 8.44 -19.34 -1.77
N TYR A 9 8.25 -18.01 -1.81
CA TYR A 9 6.99 -17.32 -1.61
C TYR A 9 6.22 -17.10 -2.93
N GLY A 10 4.97 -16.61 -2.84
CA GLY A 10 4.08 -16.39 -3.97
C GLY A 10 3.27 -17.64 -4.35
N GLY A 11 2.97 -17.78 -5.62
CA GLY A 11 2.19 -18.91 -6.15
C GLY A 11 0.72 -18.57 -6.39
N GLN A 12 -0.09 -19.60 -6.69
CA GLN A 12 -1.52 -19.50 -7.00
C GLN A 12 -2.29 -20.53 -6.18
N TYR A 13 -2.52 -20.27 -4.91
CA TYR A 13 -3.23 -21.17 -3.99
C TYR A 13 -4.71 -20.75 -3.91
N ILE A 14 -5.42 -20.96 -5.01
CA ILE A 14 -6.82 -20.54 -5.18
C ILE A 14 -7.72 -21.72 -5.53
N PRO A 15 -9.03 -21.62 -5.26
CA PRO A 15 -9.99 -22.58 -5.74
C PRO A 15 -9.95 -22.72 -7.28
N GLU A 16 -10.20 -23.92 -7.78
CA GLU A 16 -10.21 -24.21 -9.22
C GLU A 16 -11.19 -23.33 -9.99
N THR A 17 -12.29 -22.94 -9.35
CA THR A 17 -13.31 -22.02 -9.91
C THR A 17 -12.76 -20.64 -10.28
N LEU A 18 -11.67 -20.18 -9.66
CA LEU A 18 -11.01 -18.91 -9.98
C LEU A 18 -9.81 -19.06 -10.92
N MET A 19 -9.35 -20.28 -11.18
CA MET A 19 -8.11 -20.50 -11.92
C MET A 19 -8.17 -19.90 -13.33
N ASN A 20 -9.27 -20.09 -14.04
CA ASN A 20 -9.44 -19.56 -15.39
C ASN A 20 -9.41 -18.02 -15.41
N ALA A 21 -10.07 -17.37 -14.44
CA ALA A 21 -10.09 -15.91 -14.32
C ALA A 21 -8.68 -15.36 -14.05
N VAL A 22 -7.93 -15.98 -13.13
CA VAL A 22 -6.57 -15.58 -12.81
C VAL A 22 -5.61 -15.78 -13.99
N GLN A 23 -5.76 -16.88 -14.74
CA GLN A 23 -4.98 -17.13 -15.96
C GLN A 23 -5.34 -16.15 -17.09
N GLU A 24 -6.60 -15.75 -17.21
CA GLU A 24 -7.04 -14.71 -18.15
C GLU A 24 -6.34 -13.37 -17.83
N VAL A 25 -6.33 -12.96 -16.56
CA VAL A 25 -5.63 -11.75 -16.12
C VAL A 25 -4.13 -11.85 -16.40
N GLU A 26 -3.51 -13.01 -16.12
CA GLU A 26 -2.09 -13.23 -16.38
C GLU A 26 -1.75 -13.08 -17.87
N LYS A 27 -2.53 -13.71 -18.75
CA LYS A 27 -2.34 -13.63 -20.22
C LYS A 27 -2.53 -12.21 -20.72
N ALA A 28 -3.57 -11.53 -20.26
CA ALA A 28 -3.84 -10.15 -20.63
C ALA A 28 -2.70 -9.22 -20.16
N TYR A 29 -2.26 -9.36 -18.91
CA TYR A 29 -1.16 -8.57 -18.40
C TYR A 29 0.15 -8.82 -19.14
N ASP A 30 0.50 -10.08 -19.45
CA ASP A 30 1.71 -10.42 -20.19
C ASP A 30 1.71 -9.83 -21.62
N TYR A 31 0.55 -9.70 -22.23
CA TYR A 31 0.39 -9.03 -23.50
C TYR A 31 0.50 -7.50 -23.36
N TYR A 32 -0.34 -6.90 -22.53
CA TYR A 32 -0.49 -5.45 -22.45
C TYR A 32 0.69 -4.73 -21.82
N LYS A 33 1.44 -5.36 -20.88
CA LYS A 33 2.64 -4.73 -20.30
C LYS A 33 3.70 -4.35 -21.35
N ASN A 34 3.69 -5.00 -22.53
CA ASN A 34 4.62 -4.71 -23.62
C ASN A 34 3.91 -4.00 -24.81
N ASP A 35 2.61 -3.75 -24.72
CA ASP A 35 1.85 -3.05 -25.76
C ASP A 35 2.11 -1.54 -25.69
N ALA A 36 2.57 -0.97 -26.80
CA ALA A 36 2.96 0.45 -26.84
C ALA A 36 1.76 1.38 -26.62
N GLN A 37 0.58 1.01 -27.12
CA GLN A 37 -0.61 1.84 -26.95
C GLN A 37 -1.10 1.82 -25.51
N PHE A 38 -1.12 0.65 -24.86
CA PHE A 38 -1.45 0.54 -23.43
C PHE A 38 -0.53 1.40 -22.58
N ASN A 39 0.79 1.32 -22.83
CA ASN A 39 1.78 2.08 -22.08
C ASN A 39 1.64 3.59 -22.30
N MET A 40 1.36 4.04 -23.55
CA MET A 40 1.08 5.47 -23.82
C MET A 40 -0.18 5.97 -23.12
N GLU A 41 -1.28 5.19 -23.14
CA GLU A 41 -2.51 5.54 -22.44
C GLU A 41 -2.29 5.62 -20.91
N LEU A 42 -1.54 4.66 -20.36
CA LEU A 42 -1.23 4.65 -18.93
C LEU A 42 -0.32 5.82 -18.53
N GLU A 43 0.68 6.15 -19.34
CA GLU A 43 1.57 7.29 -19.12
C GLU A 43 0.80 8.62 -19.17
N ASP A 44 -0.11 8.76 -20.12
CA ASP A 44 -1.01 9.92 -20.20
C ASP A 44 -1.89 10.06 -18.94
N LEU A 45 -2.47 8.95 -18.46
CA LEU A 45 -3.24 8.92 -17.21
C LEU A 45 -2.38 9.29 -16.00
N TYR A 46 -1.15 8.80 -15.94
CA TYR A 46 -0.22 9.16 -14.86
C TYR A 46 0.10 10.65 -14.88
N LYS A 47 0.43 11.19 -16.02
CA LYS A 47 0.84 12.60 -16.18
C LYS A 47 -0.34 13.57 -16.02
N ASN A 48 -1.40 13.36 -16.79
CA ASN A 48 -2.46 14.35 -16.95
C ASN A 48 -3.64 14.16 -15.98
N TYR A 49 -3.78 12.97 -15.38
CA TYR A 49 -4.87 12.69 -14.45
C TYR A 49 -4.37 12.46 -13.01
N ALA A 50 -3.36 11.61 -12.81
CA ALA A 50 -2.82 11.34 -11.47
C ALA A 50 -1.91 12.46 -10.95
N GLY A 51 -1.36 13.31 -11.83
CA GLY A 51 -0.49 14.44 -11.46
C GLY A 51 0.97 14.04 -11.25
N ARG A 52 1.43 12.96 -11.92
CA ARG A 52 2.82 12.52 -11.85
C ARG A 52 3.74 13.33 -12.80
N PRO A 53 5.07 13.38 -12.53
CA PRO A 53 5.77 12.74 -11.41
C PRO A 53 5.42 13.39 -10.06
N SER A 54 5.25 12.55 -9.01
CA SER A 54 5.11 13.08 -7.66
C SER A 54 6.42 13.73 -7.20
N ARG A 55 6.32 14.74 -6.33
CA ARG A 55 7.49 15.54 -5.92
C ARG A 55 8.39 14.78 -4.94
N LEU A 56 9.70 14.94 -5.11
CA LEU A 56 10.69 14.64 -4.08
C LEU A 56 11.01 15.95 -3.35
N TYR A 57 10.50 16.11 -2.13
CA TYR A 57 10.58 17.34 -1.35
C TYR A 57 11.69 17.25 -0.32
N TYR A 58 12.64 18.18 -0.32
CA TYR A 58 13.64 18.30 0.72
C TYR A 58 13.02 18.88 1.98
N ALA A 59 12.90 18.08 3.04
CA ALA A 59 12.33 18.47 4.32
C ALA A 59 13.36 19.25 5.16
N ASN A 60 13.54 20.51 4.81
CA ASN A 60 14.61 21.36 5.37
C ASN A 60 14.50 21.55 6.88
N LYS A 61 13.28 21.82 7.39
CA LYS A 61 13.06 22.02 8.83
C LYS A 61 13.26 20.73 9.60
N MET A 62 12.72 19.63 9.09
CA MET A 62 12.91 18.31 9.69
C MET A 62 14.39 17.90 9.69
N THR A 63 15.10 18.14 8.61
CA THR A 63 16.57 17.90 8.51
C THR A 63 17.34 18.70 9.55
N ALA A 64 17.03 19.99 9.68
CA ALA A 64 17.69 20.88 10.64
C ALA A 64 17.38 20.49 12.09
N ASP A 65 16.13 20.16 12.40
CA ASP A 65 15.66 19.78 13.74
C ASP A 65 16.28 18.46 14.22
N LEU A 66 16.34 17.45 13.36
CA LEU A 66 16.93 16.15 13.71
C LEU A 66 18.46 16.13 13.68
N GLY A 67 19.11 17.03 12.97
CA GLY A 67 20.55 17.29 13.04
C GLY A 67 21.47 16.21 12.47
N GLY A 68 20.95 15.20 11.80
CA GLY A 68 21.71 14.12 11.13
C GLY A 68 21.56 14.13 9.62
N ALA A 69 21.08 13.03 9.06
CA ALA A 69 20.92 12.87 7.62
C ALA A 69 19.99 13.90 7.00
N LYS A 70 20.23 14.23 5.72
CA LYS A 70 19.29 14.97 4.88
C LYS A 70 18.03 14.14 4.66
N ILE A 71 16.84 14.75 4.77
CA ILE A 71 15.56 14.06 4.67
C ILE A 71 14.82 14.55 3.44
N TYR A 72 14.44 13.61 2.59
CA TYR A 72 13.59 13.83 1.43
C TYR A 72 12.28 13.08 1.61
N LEU A 73 11.17 13.73 1.24
CA LEU A 73 9.84 13.14 1.26
C LEU A 73 9.38 12.90 -0.18
N LYS A 74 9.13 11.64 -0.53
CA LYS A 74 8.44 11.30 -1.78
C LYS A 74 6.96 11.48 -1.58
N ARG A 75 6.39 12.49 -2.23
CA ARG A 75 5.07 13.06 -1.96
C ARG A 75 3.95 12.36 -2.74
N GLU A 76 3.71 11.05 -2.46
CA GLU A 76 2.58 10.32 -3.05
C GLU A 76 1.21 10.80 -2.53
N ASP A 77 1.19 11.53 -1.43
CA ASP A 77 0.03 12.22 -0.87
C ASP A 77 -0.51 13.35 -1.77
N LEU A 78 0.29 13.85 -2.71
CA LEU A 78 -0.11 14.89 -3.66
C LEU A 78 -0.74 14.33 -4.95
N ASN A 79 -0.71 13.03 -5.16
CA ASN A 79 -1.37 12.41 -6.30
C ASN A 79 -2.89 12.60 -6.23
N HIS A 80 -3.56 12.58 -7.38
CA HIS A 80 -5.02 12.53 -7.42
C HIS A 80 -5.54 11.40 -6.53
N THR A 81 -6.64 11.62 -5.83
CA THR A 81 -7.20 10.82 -4.73
C THR A 81 -6.43 10.87 -3.39
N GLY A 82 -5.21 11.43 -3.38
CA GLY A 82 -4.43 11.69 -2.17
C GLY A 82 -3.59 10.54 -1.66
N SER A 83 -3.24 9.57 -2.52
CA SER A 83 -2.31 8.48 -2.16
C SER A 83 -1.71 7.76 -3.36
N HIS A 84 -0.70 6.92 -3.12
CA HIS A 84 -0.08 6.02 -4.10
C HIS A 84 -1.05 5.02 -4.75
N LYS A 85 -2.21 4.77 -4.16
CA LYS A 85 -3.18 3.77 -4.66
C LYS A 85 -3.60 4.02 -6.10
N ILE A 86 -3.71 5.28 -6.51
CA ILE A 86 -4.12 5.64 -7.87
C ILE A 86 -3.19 5.07 -8.95
N ASN A 87 -1.89 4.90 -8.66
CA ASN A 87 -0.92 4.36 -9.62
C ASN A 87 -1.31 2.96 -10.07
N ASN A 88 -1.49 2.07 -9.11
CA ASN A 88 -1.89 0.69 -9.35
C ASN A 88 -3.28 0.59 -9.98
N VAL A 89 -4.22 1.36 -9.45
CA VAL A 89 -5.62 1.27 -9.86
C VAL A 89 -5.82 1.71 -11.31
N LEU A 90 -5.18 2.80 -11.76
CA LEU A 90 -5.25 3.23 -13.15
C LEU A 90 -4.77 2.12 -14.10
N GLY A 91 -3.67 1.45 -13.76
CA GLY A 91 -3.14 0.33 -14.55
C GLY A 91 -4.09 -0.86 -14.58
N GLN A 92 -4.64 -1.28 -13.43
CA GLN A 92 -5.55 -2.44 -13.37
C GLN A 92 -6.91 -2.15 -14.03
N VAL A 93 -7.48 -0.96 -13.84
CA VAL A 93 -8.78 -0.61 -14.46
C VAL A 93 -8.63 -0.42 -15.98
N LEU A 94 -7.51 0.16 -16.43
CA LEU A 94 -7.19 0.19 -17.86
C LEU A 94 -7.05 -1.22 -18.43
N LEU A 95 -6.37 -2.12 -17.73
CA LEU A 95 -6.26 -3.53 -18.11
C LEU A 95 -7.65 -4.19 -18.18
N ALA A 96 -8.52 -3.98 -17.20
CA ALA A 96 -9.90 -4.47 -17.20
C ALA A 96 -10.67 -4.03 -18.45
N LYS A 97 -10.56 -2.74 -18.79
CA LYS A 97 -11.18 -2.18 -20.00
C LYS A 97 -10.65 -2.83 -21.28
N LYS A 98 -9.33 -3.03 -21.38
CA LYS A 98 -8.71 -3.72 -22.54
C LYS A 98 -9.09 -5.20 -22.63
N MET A 99 -9.38 -5.84 -21.49
CA MET A 99 -9.94 -7.21 -21.43
C MET A 99 -11.42 -7.29 -21.79
N GLY A 100 -12.10 -6.15 -22.02
CA GLY A 100 -13.54 -6.11 -22.30
C GLY A 100 -14.41 -6.29 -21.05
N LYS A 101 -13.85 -6.20 -19.85
CA LYS A 101 -14.64 -6.26 -18.61
C LYS A 101 -15.48 -4.98 -18.47
N THR A 102 -16.69 -5.13 -17.95
CA THR A 102 -17.66 -4.03 -17.75
C THR A 102 -17.81 -3.62 -16.30
N ARG A 103 -17.27 -4.44 -15.40
CA ARG A 103 -17.36 -4.27 -13.95
C ARG A 103 -15.98 -4.47 -13.31
N VAL A 104 -15.70 -3.66 -12.29
CA VAL A 104 -14.56 -3.88 -11.37
C VAL A 104 -15.06 -4.01 -9.94
N ILE A 105 -14.39 -4.85 -9.16
CA ILE A 105 -14.60 -5.00 -7.74
C ILE A 105 -13.30 -4.78 -6.99
N ALA A 106 -13.38 -4.29 -5.75
CA ALA A 106 -12.21 -4.06 -4.91
C ALA A 106 -12.54 -4.29 -3.43
N GLU A 107 -11.54 -4.68 -2.66
CA GLU A 107 -11.53 -4.59 -1.20
C GLU A 107 -10.99 -3.24 -0.76
N THR A 108 -11.32 -2.82 0.46
CA THR A 108 -10.67 -1.67 1.08
C THR A 108 -10.77 -1.71 2.61
N GLY A 109 -9.74 -1.21 3.32
CA GLY A 109 -9.74 -0.98 4.76
C GLY A 109 -9.90 0.51 5.05
N ALA A 110 -8.83 1.31 4.93
CA ALA A 110 -8.87 2.77 5.11
C ALA A 110 -9.72 3.53 4.07
N GLY A 111 -10.24 2.86 3.06
CA GLY A 111 -11.05 3.45 2.00
C GLY A 111 -10.25 4.02 0.81
N GLN A 112 -8.95 4.21 0.93
CA GLN A 112 -8.15 4.85 -0.14
C GLN A 112 -8.09 4.02 -1.42
N HIS A 113 -7.98 2.70 -1.32
CA HIS A 113 -8.02 1.82 -2.48
C HIS A 113 -9.42 1.82 -3.13
N GLY A 114 -10.47 1.77 -2.34
CA GLY A 114 -11.85 1.85 -2.82
C GLY A 114 -12.13 3.16 -3.54
N VAL A 115 -11.73 4.31 -2.96
CA VAL A 115 -11.86 5.63 -3.60
C VAL A 115 -11.09 5.69 -4.92
N ALA A 116 -9.84 5.19 -4.97
CA ALA A 116 -9.06 5.15 -6.20
C ALA A 116 -9.72 4.28 -7.27
N THR A 117 -10.25 3.10 -6.88
CA THR A 117 -10.94 2.18 -7.81
C THR A 117 -12.24 2.80 -8.34
N ALA A 118 -13.05 3.39 -7.47
CA ALA A 118 -14.26 4.11 -7.86
C ALA A 118 -13.94 5.27 -8.83
N THR A 119 -12.87 6.02 -8.56
CA THR A 119 -12.39 7.11 -9.40
C THR A 119 -12.01 6.63 -10.82
N ALA A 120 -11.18 5.61 -10.91
CA ALA A 120 -10.76 5.08 -12.21
C ALA A 120 -11.91 4.39 -12.98
N ALA A 121 -12.80 3.69 -12.26
CA ALA A 121 -14.00 3.10 -12.85
C ALA A 121 -14.93 4.15 -13.44
N ALA A 122 -15.20 5.23 -12.71
CA ALA A 122 -15.98 6.38 -13.20
C ALA A 122 -15.34 6.99 -14.45
N LEU A 123 -14.02 7.24 -14.42
CA LEU A 123 -13.28 7.79 -15.57
C LEU A 123 -13.39 6.90 -16.82
N MET A 124 -13.33 5.58 -16.64
CA MET A 124 -13.29 4.62 -17.76
C MET A 124 -14.66 4.06 -18.14
N GLY A 125 -15.74 4.45 -17.45
CA GLY A 125 -17.11 4.03 -17.73
C GLY A 125 -17.41 2.58 -17.32
N LEU A 126 -16.77 2.06 -16.27
CA LEU A 126 -17.01 0.75 -15.70
C LEU A 126 -17.88 0.83 -14.43
N THR A 127 -18.69 -0.19 -14.19
CA THR A 127 -19.37 -0.31 -12.90
C THR A 127 -18.38 -0.70 -11.80
N CYS A 128 -18.56 -0.17 -10.58
CA CYS A 128 -17.66 -0.41 -9.47
C CYS A 128 -18.43 -0.85 -8.22
N GLU A 129 -17.98 -1.94 -7.62
CA GLU A 129 -18.46 -2.36 -6.31
C GLU A 129 -17.27 -2.57 -5.36
N VAL A 130 -17.39 -2.04 -4.14
CA VAL A 130 -16.31 -2.05 -3.15
C VAL A 130 -16.78 -2.78 -1.89
N PHE A 131 -16.00 -3.75 -1.43
CA PHE A 131 -16.23 -4.49 -0.20
C PHE A 131 -15.35 -3.90 0.90
N MET A 132 -15.98 -3.56 2.02
CA MET A 132 -15.30 -2.91 3.14
C MET A 132 -15.83 -3.49 4.45
N GLY A 133 -14.95 -3.79 5.39
CA GLY A 133 -15.36 -4.27 6.70
C GLY A 133 -16.33 -3.30 7.38
N LYS A 134 -17.36 -3.80 8.06
CA LYS A 134 -18.35 -2.93 8.71
C LYS A 134 -17.69 -2.00 9.74
N GLU A 135 -16.71 -2.47 10.49
CA GLU A 135 -15.95 -1.64 11.42
C GLU A 135 -15.17 -0.52 10.71
N ASP A 136 -14.58 -0.85 9.56
CA ASP A 136 -13.87 0.12 8.73
C ASP A 136 -14.82 1.12 8.07
N THR A 137 -16.04 0.70 7.65
CA THR A 137 -17.04 1.64 7.10
C THR A 137 -17.43 2.71 8.12
N ASP A 138 -17.54 2.34 9.38
CA ASP A 138 -17.88 3.27 10.46
C ASP A 138 -16.74 4.21 10.82
N ARG A 139 -15.50 3.71 10.79
CA ARG A 139 -14.29 4.53 11.02
C ARG A 139 -14.01 5.51 9.89
N GLN A 140 -14.36 5.17 8.65
CA GLN A 140 -13.97 5.87 7.42
C GLN A 140 -15.19 6.32 6.59
N ALA A 141 -16.27 6.76 7.25
CA ALA A 141 -17.52 7.17 6.61
C ALA A 141 -17.34 8.22 5.50
N LEU A 142 -16.37 9.13 5.63
CA LEU A 142 -16.04 10.10 4.60
C LEU A 142 -15.58 9.44 3.29
N ASN A 143 -14.76 8.39 3.37
CA ASN A 143 -14.32 7.67 2.18
C ASN A 143 -15.45 6.81 1.59
N VAL A 144 -16.33 6.27 2.41
CA VAL A 144 -17.55 5.58 1.94
C VAL A 144 -18.38 6.53 1.09
N PHE A 145 -18.69 7.71 1.61
CA PHE A 145 -19.45 8.72 0.88
C PHE A 145 -18.75 9.18 -0.43
N ARG A 146 -17.42 9.32 -0.41
CA ARG A 146 -16.65 9.65 -1.63
C ARG A 146 -16.78 8.56 -2.70
N MET A 147 -16.75 7.27 -2.32
CA MET A 147 -16.96 6.16 -3.26
C MET A 147 -18.36 6.18 -3.86
N GLU A 148 -19.39 6.45 -3.05
CA GLU A 148 -20.78 6.58 -3.50
C GLU A 148 -20.98 7.78 -4.44
N LEU A 149 -20.37 8.93 -4.15
CA LEU A 149 -20.37 10.09 -5.06
C LEU A 149 -19.72 9.80 -6.42
N LEU A 150 -18.75 8.90 -6.46
CA LEU A 150 -18.09 8.45 -7.68
C LEU A 150 -18.89 7.35 -8.42
N GLY A 151 -20.07 7.00 -7.91
CA GLY A 151 -20.97 6.01 -8.51
C GLY A 151 -20.66 4.56 -8.14
N ALA A 152 -19.75 4.31 -7.21
CA ALA A 152 -19.50 2.96 -6.71
C ALA A 152 -20.55 2.55 -5.67
N LYS A 153 -20.84 1.25 -5.62
CA LYS A 153 -21.65 0.64 -4.56
C LYS A 153 -20.72 0.07 -3.49
N VAL A 154 -20.90 0.51 -2.23
CA VAL A 154 -20.14 0.00 -1.09
C VAL A 154 -20.93 -1.08 -0.37
N HIS A 155 -20.29 -2.24 -0.14
CA HIS A 155 -20.86 -3.38 0.57
C HIS A 155 -20.17 -3.56 1.92
N PRO A 156 -20.86 -3.26 3.05
CA PRO A 156 -20.33 -3.54 4.37
C PRO A 156 -20.24 -5.06 4.62
N VAL A 157 -19.06 -5.54 4.98
CA VAL A 157 -18.80 -6.94 5.31
C VAL A 157 -18.92 -7.13 6.81
N THR A 158 -19.86 -7.99 7.25
CA THR A 158 -20.20 -8.23 8.66
C THR A 158 -19.66 -9.54 9.19
N SER A 159 -18.93 -10.31 8.39
CA SER A 159 -18.32 -11.58 8.80
C SER A 159 -16.94 -11.36 9.43
N GLY A 160 -16.49 -12.33 10.22
CA GLY A 160 -15.15 -12.34 10.83
C GLY A 160 -14.91 -11.17 11.79
N THR A 161 -13.78 -10.51 11.66
CA THR A 161 -13.40 -9.30 12.42
C THR A 161 -13.96 -8.02 11.84
N MET A 162 -14.70 -8.09 10.74
CA MET A 162 -15.31 -6.96 10.03
C MET A 162 -14.29 -5.89 9.57
N THR A 163 -13.07 -6.33 9.24
CA THR A 163 -11.95 -5.48 8.80
C THR A 163 -11.46 -5.87 7.41
N LEU A 164 -10.34 -5.29 6.96
CA LEU A 164 -9.76 -5.48 5.63
C LEU A 164 -9.61 -6.97 5.24
N LYS A 165 -9.19 -7.85 6.16
CA LYS A 165 -9.04 -9.29 5.89
C LYS A 165 -10.35 -9.91 5.37
N ASP A 166 -11.46 -9.58 6.01
CA ASP A 166 -12.77 -10.12 5.67
C ASP A 166 -13.35 -9.48 4.40
N ALA A 167 -13.00 -8.22 4.15
CA ALA A 167 -13.29 -7.55 2.88
C ALA A 167 -12.61 -8.27 1.70
N VAL A 168 -11.34 -8.68 1.83
CA VAL A 168 -10.64 -9.49 0.81
C VAL A 168 -11.35 -10.83 0.59
N ASN A 169 -11.71 -11.54 1.66
CA ASN A 169 -12.43 -12.81 1.58
C ASN A 169 -13.75 -12.66 0.80
N GLU A 170 -14.52 -11.62 1.09
CA GLU A 170 -15.82 -11.40 0.43
C GLU A 170 -15.64 -10.98 -1.03
N THR A 171 -14.65 -10.14 -1.33
CA THR A 171 -14.34 -9.74 -2.71
C THR A 171 -13.95 -10.97 -3.56
N MET A 172 -13.14 -11.88 -3.02
CA MET A 172 -12.80 -13.13 -3.72
C MET A 172 -14.01 -14.01 -3.96
N ARG A 173 -14.95 -14.13 -2.97
CA ARG A 173 -16.20 -14.86 -3.15
C ARG A 173 -17.09 -14.22 -4.21
N GLU A 174 -17.20 -12.90 -4.19
CA GLU A 174 -17.98 -12.18 -5.21
C GLU A 174 -17.38 -12.35 -6.61
N TRP A 175 -16.05 -12.32 -6.74
CA TRP A 175 -15.40 -12.52 -8.04
C TRP A 175 -15.74 -13.88 -8.66
N THR A 176 -15.82 -14.95 -7.84
CA THR A 176 -16.22 -16.29 -8.33
C THR A 176 -17.60 -16.34 -8.97
N LYS A 177 -18.51 -15.44 -8.61
CA LYS A 177 -19.88 -15.41 -9.14
C LYS A 177 -19.97 -14.81 -10.54
N ARG A 178 -19.01 -13.92 -10.92
CA ARG A 178 -19.09 -13.10 -12.14
C ARG A 178 -17.72 -12.89 -12.77
N VAL A 179 -16.97 -13.95 -12.97
CA VAL A 179 -15.60 -13.88 -13.54
C VAL A 179 -15.57 -13.36 -14.98
N ASP A 180 -16.63 -13.60 -15.78
CA ASP A 180 -16.64 -13.30 -17.20
C ASP A 180 -16.65 -11.78 -17.47
N ASP A 181 -17.39 -11.02 -16.72
CA ASP A 181 -17.58 -9.57 -16.92
C ASP A 181 -16.85 -8.69 -15.89
N THR A 182 -16.21 -9.30 -14.89
CA THR A 182 -15.66 -8.60 -13.74
C THR A 182 -14.16 -8.83 -13.59
N LEU A 183 -13.40 -7.75 -13.32
CA LEU A 183 -12.02 -7.84 -12.81
C LEU A 183 -11.98 -7.48 -11.33
N TYR A 184 -11.28 -8.29 -10.54
CA TYR A 184 -10.87 -7.93 -9.19
C TYR A 184 -9.64 -7.01 -9.24
N VAL A 185 -9.80 -5.75 -8.83
CA VAL A 185 -8.72 -4.76 -8.72
C VAL A 185 -8.11 -4.86 -7.34
N LEU A 186 -7.04 -5.64 -7.20
CA LEU A 186 -6.41 -5.94 -5.92
C LEU A 186 -5.54 -4.77 -5.44
N GLY A 187 -5.69 -4.38 -4.17
CA GLY A 187 -5.17 -3.13 -3.63
C GLY A 187 -3.72 -3.14 -3.15
N SER A 188 -3.05 -4.30 -3.12
CA SER A 188 -1.67 -4.41 -2.62
C SER A 188 -0.86 -5.48 -3.37
N VAL A 189 0.44 -5.60 -3.05
CA VAL A 189 1.36 -6.61 -3.61
C VAL A 189 1.15 -7.98 -2.97
N MET A 190 -0.11 -8.39 -2.84
CA MET A 190 -0.57 -9.62 -2.21
C MET A 190 -1.48 -10.40 -3.16
N GLY A 191 -1.98 -11.55 -2.71
CA GLY A 191 -2.87 -12.38 -3.48
C GLY A 191 -2.17 -13.38 -4.40
N PRO A 192 -2.94 -14.17 -5.18
CA PRO A 192 -2.37 -15.14 -6.09
C PRO A 192 -1.61 -14.47 -7.23
N HIS A 193 -0.58 -15.14 -7.77
CA HIS A 193 0.00 -14.71 -9.03
C HIS A 193 -1.12 -14.59 -10.09
N PRO A 194 -1.19 -13.50 -10.91
CA PRO A 194 -0.15 -12.51 -11.17
C PRO A 194 -0.22 -11.23 -10.34
N PHE A 195 -1.17 -11.08 -9.41
CA PHE A 195 -1.44 -9.81 -8.73
C PHE A 195 -0.24 -9.18 -8.03
N PRO A 196 0.61 -9.91 -7.26
CA PRO A 196 1.78 -9.28 -6.66
C PRO A 196 2.71 -8.62 -7.68
N THR A 197 2.88 -9.25 -8.85
CA THR A 197 3.69 -8.72 -9.95
C THR A 197 3.01 -7.50 -10.60
N ILE A 198 1.72 -7.59 -10.91
CA ILE A 198 0.95 -6.49 -11.54
C ILE A 198 0.99 -5.25 -10.67
N VAL A 199 0.67 -5.38 -9.38
CA VAL A 199 0.63 -4.26 -8.45
C VAL A 199 2.01 -3.64 -8.27
N ARG A 200 3.05 -4.46 -8.11
CA ARG A 200 4.45 -4.00 -8.05
C ARG A 200 4.81 -3.20 -9.30
N ASP A 201 4.54 -3.73 -10.46
CA ASP A 201 4.95 -3.12 -11.73
C ASP A 201 4.27 -1.76 -11.97
N PHE A 202 3.02 -1.58 -11.54
CA PHE A 202 2.37 -0.28 -11.57
C PHE A 202 2.83 0.66 -10.45
N GLN A 203 3.25 0.13 -9.30
CA GLN A 203 3.75 0.95 -8.19
C GLN A 203 5.23 1.33 -8.33
N LYS A 204 6.05 0.59 -9.08
CA LYS A 204 7.49 0.86 -9.23
C LYS A 204 7.81 2.22 -9.84
N ILE A 205 6.83 2.88 -10.43
CA ILE A 205 6.96 4.28 -10.88
C ILE A 205 7.44 5.19 -9.74
N ILE A 206 7.13 4.85 -8.48
CA ILE A 206 7.58 5.60 -7.30
C ILE A 206 9.10 5.56 -7.20
N SER A 207 9.71 4.36 -7.22
CA SER A 207 11.17 4.21 -7.11
C SER A 207 11.91 4.73 -8.35
N LYS A 208 11.33 4.56 -9.55
CA LYS A 208 11.87 5.15 -10.78
C LYS A 208 12.03 6.66 -10.63
N GLU A 209 10.96 7.34 -10.23
CA GLU A 209 10.99 8.79 -10.01
C GLU A 209 11.90 9.19 -8.84
N ILE A 210 11.93 8.43 -7.74
CA ILE A 210 12.89 8.70 -6.64
C ILE A 210 14.31 8.68 -7.18
N LYS A 211 14.67 7.65 -7.96
CA LYS A 211 16.04 7.47 -8.48
C LYS A 211 16.45 8.63 -9.40
N GLU A 212 15.56 9.02 -10.31
CA GLU A 212 15.78 10.16 -11.21
C GLU A 212 15.93 11.48 -10.42
N GLN A 213 14.98 11.78 -9.54
CA GLN A 213 14.91 13.03 -8.79
C GLN A 213 16.03 13.17 -7.76
N ILE A 214 16.45 12.10 -7.09
CA ILE A 214 17.54 12.19 -6.12
C ILE A 214 18.91 12.32 -6.79
N LEU A 215 19.09 11.69 -7.95
CA LEU A 215 20.29 11.88 -8.76
C LEU A 215 20.41 13.31 -9.29
N GLU A 216 19.29 13.93 -9.68
CA GLU A 216 19.24 15.34 -10.07
C GLU A 216 19.57 16.27 -8.88
N ALA A 217 19.02 15.98 -7.69
CA ALA A 217 19.18 16.84 -6.52
C ALA A 217 20.53 16.70 -5.82
N GLU A 218 21.08 15.48 -5.72
CA GLU A 218 22.24 15.17 -4.88
C GLU A 218 23.43 14.55 -5.65
N GLY A 219 23.24 14.19 -6.93
CA GLY A 219 24.28 13.53 -7.75
C GLY A 219 24.60 12.09 -7.34
N ARG A 220 23.86 11.51 -6.39
CA ARG A 220 24.08 10.15 -5.88
C ARG A 220 22.80 9.51 -5.37
N LEU A 221 22.84 8.19 -5.17
CA LEU A 221 21.74 7.44 -4.58
C LEU A 221 21.58 7.72 -3.06
N PRO A 222 20.39 7.52 -2.49
CA PRO A 222 20.18 7.70 -1.05
C PRO A 222 20.85 6.58 -0.24
N ASP A 223 21.15 6.86 1.03
CA ASP A 223 21.67 5.85 1.97
C ASP A 223 20.56 4.95 2.51
N ALA A 224 19.31 5.46 2.58
CA ALA A 224 18.17 4.67 3.01
C ALA A 224 16.86 5.14 2.34
N ILE A 225 15.97 4.18 2.08
CA ILE A 225 14.58 4.41 1.71
C ILE A 225 13.70 3.79 2.78
N ILE A 226 12.76 4.57 3.31
CA ILE A 226 11.87 4.17 4.40
C ILE A 226 10.42 4.28 3.92
N ALA A 227 9.64 3.22 4.13
CA ALA A 227 8.22 3.20 3.79
C ALA A 227 7.43 2.36 4.80
N CYS A 228 6.18 2.71 5.06
CA CYS A 228 5.30 1.89 5.90
C CYS A 228 4.88 0.62 5.15
N VAL A 229 4.59 -0.45 5.91
CA VAL A 229 4.25 -1.76 5.35
C VAL A 229 3.05 -2.36 6.07
N GLY A 230 1.95 -2.54 5.32
CA GLY A 230 0.89 -3.48 5.62
C GLY A 230 1.02 -4.63 4.61
N GLY A 231 0.14 -4.72 3.59
CA GLY A 231 0.40 -5.62 2.44
C GLY A 231 1.64 -5.24 1.62
N GLY A 232 2.09 -3.99 1.69
CA GLY A 232 3.41 -3.53 1.25
C GLY A 232 3.48 -2.86 -0.13
N SER A 233 2.36 -2.44 -0.74
CA SER A 233 2.40 -1.91 -2.11
C SER A 233 3.19 -0.61 -2.26
N ASN A 234 3.06 0.33 -1.32
CA ASN A 234 3.82 1.58 -1.36
C ASN A 234 5.32 1.34 -1.13
N ALA A 235 5.65 0.46 -0.20
CA ALA A 235 7.04 0.11 0.09
C ALA A 235 7.69 -0.62 -1.10
N MET A 236 7.01 -1.58 -1.71
CA MET A 236 7.51 -2.25 -2.91
C MET A 236 7.70 -1.26 -4.06
N GLY A 237 6.75 -0.34 -4.24
CA GLY A 237 6.88 0.74 -5.21
C GLY A 237 8.11 1.63 -4.98
N ALA A 238 8.43 1.95 -3.72
CA ALA A 238 9.58 2.77 -3.36
C ALA A 238 10.91 1.99 -3.41
N PHE A 239 10.89 0.66 -3.20
CA PHE A 239 12.10 -0.16 -3.10
C PHE A 239 12.57 -0.73 -4.43
N TYR A 240 11.67 -0.99 -5.37
CA TYR A 240 11.91 -1.89 -6.51
C TYR A 240 13.15 -1.55 -7.33
N GLU A 241 13.32 -0.30 -7.77
CA GLU A 241 14.48 0.12 -8.58
C GLU A 241 15.80 0.18 -7.79
N PHE A 242 15.75 -0.07 -6.48
CA PHE A 242 16.93 -0.10 -5.61
C PHE A 242 17.25 -1.49 -5.06
N ILE A 243 16.48 -2.52 -5.45
CA ILE A 243 16.72 -3.90 -4.96
C ILE A 243 18.14 -4.36 -5.32
N GLU A 244 18.61 -4.03 -6.52
CA GLU A 244 19.94 -4.39 -7.02
C GLU A 244 21.05 -3.39 -6.58
N ASP A 245 20.70 -2.34 -5.83
CA ASP A 245 21.66 -1.34 -5.32
C ASP A 245 21.97 -1.64 -3.83
N PRO A 246 22.98 -2.46 -3.48
CA PRO A 246 23.22 -2.90 -2.09
C PRO A 246 23.68 -1.78 -1.16
N SER A 247 24.13 -0.64 -1.70
CA SER A 247 24.47 0.54 -0.93
C SER A 247 23.26 1.27 -0.36
N VAL A 248 22.07 1.03 -0.91
CA VAL A 248 20.80 1.64 -0.46
C VAL A 248 20.11 0.71 0.52
N ARG A 249 19.95 1.14 1.76
CA ARG A 249 19.18 0.39 2.78
C ARG A 249 17.69 0.51 2.48
N LEU A 250 16.98 -0.63 2.44
CA LEU A 250 15.51 -0.67 2.28
C LEU A 250 14.88 -1.01 3.63
N ILE A 251 14.01 -0.12 4.14
CA ILE A 251 13.49 -0.23 5.50
C ILE A 251 11.96 -0.13 5.46
N GLY A 252 11.28 -1.22 5.76
CA GLY A 252 9.84 -1.30 5.93
C GLY A 252 9.44 -1.05 7.39
N CYS A 253 8.45 -0.20 7.63
CA CYS A 253 7.93 0.08 8.97
C CYS A 253 6.57 -0.59 9.15
N GLU A 254 6.50 -1.59 10.04
CA GLU A 254 5.30 -2.35 10.35
C GLU A 254 4.53 -1.73 11.53
N ALA A 255 3.21 -1.93 11.55
CA ALA A 255 2.37 -1.45 12.65
C ALA A 255 2.47 -2.38 13.87
N ALA A 256 3.18 -1.95 14.90
CA ALA A 256 3.27 -2.65 16.18
C ALA A 256 2.09 -2.34 17.13
N GLY A 257 1.10 -1.57 16.70
CA GLY A 257 -0.11 -1.30 17.48
C GLY A 257 0.19 -0.84 18.90
N LEU A 258 -0.33 -1.57 19.88
CA LEU A 258 -0.07 -1.30 21.31
C LEU A 258 1.23 -1.91 21.84
N GLY A 259 2.06 -2.46 20.97
CA GLY A 259 3.34 -3.07 21.26
C GLY A 259 3.48 -4.48 20.70
N ILE A 260 4.67 -4.82 20.22
CA ILE A 260 4.98 -6.10 19.55
C ILE A 260 4.71 -7.33 20.42
N ASN A 261 4.82 -7.18 21.75
CA ASN A 261 4.58 -8.26 22.72
C ASN A 261 3.11 -8.34 23.17
N THR A 262 2.21 -7.59 22.54
CA THR A 262 0.78 -7.62 22.84
C THR A 262 0.02 -8.31 21.70
N PRO A 263 -1.17 -8.86 21.94
CA PRO A 263 -2.00 -9.40 20.86
C PRO A 263 -2.57 -8.32 19.92
N LYS A 264 -2.42 -7.03 20.29
CA LYS A 264 -2.91 -5.88 19.51
C LYS A 264 -1.76 -5.26 18.70
N ASN A 265 -1.30 -5.96 17.69
CA ASN A 265 -0.33 -5.48 16.70
C ASN A 265 -0.60 -6.13 15.32
N ALA A 266 0.02 -5.62 14.27
CA ALA A 266 -0.02 -6.13 12.90
C ALA A 266 1.40 -6.24 12.31
N ALA A 267 2.42 -6.40 13.16
CA ALA A 267 3.82 -6.52 12.74
C ALA A 267 4.10 -7.94 12.24
N THR A 268 3.82 -8.18 10.98
CA THR A 268 3.80 -9.50 10.35
C THR A 268 5.19 -10.15 10.26
N ILE A 269 6.22 -9.40 9.89
CA ILE A 269 7.60 -9.92 9.82
C ILE A 269 8.12 -10.22 11.23
N ALA A 270 7.79 -9.35 12.18
CA ALA A 270 8.30 -9.49 13.54
C ALA A 270 7.66 -10.66 14.30
N ASN A 271 6.36 -10.94 14.10
CA ASN A 271 5.58 -11.89 14.89
C ASN A 271 4.94 -13.02 14.07
N GLY A 272 5.05 -12.97 12.75
CA GLY A 272 4.41 -13.94 11.88
C GLY A 272 5.25 -15.17 11.61
N SER A 273 4.65 -16.12 10.92
CA SER A 273 5.27 -17.33 10.41
C SER A 273 4.81 -17.60 8.97
N GLU A 274 5.53 -18.51 8.29
CA GLU A 274 5.17 -18.90 6.93
C GLU A 274 3.80 -19.58 6.88
N GLY A 275 3.00 -19.22 5.88
CA GLY A 275 1.69 -19.81 5.69
C GLY A 275 1.15 -19.57 4.28
N ILE A 276 -0.09 -20.04 4.05
CA ILE A 276 -0.83 -19.84 2.80
C ILE A 276 -2.14 -19.17 3.15
N PHE A 277 -2.36 -17.98 2.61
CA PHE A 277 -3.59 -17.23 2.79
C PHE A 277 -3.85 -16.29 1.61
N HIS A 278 -5.09 -15.97 1.32
CA HIS A 278 -5.48 -15.12 0.20
C HIS A 278 -4.81 -15.48 -1.14
N GLY A 279 -4.61 -16.79 -1.38
CA GLY A 279 -4.09 -17.31 -2.63
C GLY A 279 -2.57 -17.27 -2.81
N MET A 280 -1.80 -16.90 -1.79
CA MET A 280 -0.34 -16.83 -1.82
C MET A 280 0.31 -17.55 -0.63
N LYS A 281 1.54 -18.05 -0.82
CA LYS A 281 2.46 -18.37 0.27
C LYS A 281 3.23 -17.10 0.64
N SER A 282 3.22 -16.73 1.93
CA SER A 282 3.95 -15.58 2.46
C SER A 282 4.17 -15.73 3.98
N ILE A 283 4.43 -14.63 4.69
CA ILE A 283 4.48 -14.57 6.14
C ILE A 283 3.16 -13.94 6.64
N PHE A 284 2.57 -14.55 7.67
CA PHE A 284 1.28 -14.14 8.24
C PHE A 284 1.31 -14.18 9.77
N CYS A 285 0.56 -13.26 10.40
CA CYS A 285 0.20 -13.40 11.80
C CYS A 285 -0.79 -14.56 11.95
N GLN A 286 -0.37 -15.63 12.59
CA GLN A 286 -1.16 -16.85 12.78
C GLN A 286 -0.85 -17.49 14.11
N ASP A 287 -1.81 -18.30 14.60
CA ASP A 287 -1.65 -19.06 15.82
C ASP A 287 -0.87 -20.35 15.61
N GLU A 288 -0.69 -21.14 16.67
CA GLU A 288 0.02 -22.43 16.65
C GLU A 288 -0.63 -23.49 15.73
N TYR A 289 -1.89 -23.31 15.35
CA TYR A 289 -2.63 -24.20 14.43
C TYR A 289 -2.60 -23.69 12.98
N GLY A 290 -1.94 -22.56 12.70
CA GLY A 290 -1.92 -21.94 11.38
C GLY A 290 -3.17 -21.14 11.03
N GLN A 291 -4.05 -20.83 12.00
CA GLN A 291 -5.18 -19.95 11.79
C GLN A 291 -4.72 -18.50 11.82
N ILE A 292 -5.28 -17.69 10.92
CA ILE A 292 -4.95 -16.25 10.86
C ILE A 292 -5.40 -15.57 12.15
N ALA A 293 -4.45 -15.03 12.88
CA ALA A 293 -4.70 -14.31 14.11
C ALA A 293 -5.38 -12.95 13.86
N PRO A 294 -6.24 -12.49 14.76
CA PRO A 294 -6.68 -11.10 14.75
C PRO A 294 -5.48 -10.16 14.90
N VAL A 295 -5.47 -9.09 14.12
CA VAL A 295 -4.44 -8.04 14.20
C VAL A 295 -5.07 -6.71 14.57
N TYR A 296 -4.24 -5.73 14.91
CA TYR A 296 -4.70 -4.40 15.28
C TYR A 296 -3.69 -3.33 14.90
N SER A 297 -4.17 -2.24 14.37
CA SER A 297 -3.45 -0.98 14.19
C SER A 297 -4.42 0.19 14.28
N ILE A 298 -3.97 1.34 14.80
CA ILE A 298 -4.69 2.61 14.66
C ILE A 298 -4.88 2.99 13.19
N SER A 299 -4.01 2.49 12.33
CA SER A 299 -4.04 2.68 10.88
C SER A 299 -4.80 1.53 10.21
N ALA A 300 -6.03 1.79 9.74
CA ALA A 300 -6.82 0.80 9.01
C ALA A 300 -6.13 0.27 7.73
N GLY A 301 -5.23 1.05 7.12
CA GLY A 301 -4.47 0.63 5.93
C GLY A 301 -3.31 -0.32 6.25
N LEU A 302 -2.90 -0.44 7.52
CA LEU A 302 -1.87 -1.38 7.98
C LEU A 302 -2.46 -2.54 8.81
N ASP A 303 -3.76 -2.53 9.05
CA ASP A 303 -4.49 -3.56 9.81
C ASP A 303 -4.74 -4.80 8.93
N TYR A 304 -3.65 -5.49 8.55
CA TYR A 304 -3.66 -6.68 7.72
C TYR A 304 -2.68 -7.74 8.25
N PRO A 305 -3.10 -9.00 8.40
CA PRO A 305 -2.32 -10.04 9.06
C PRO A 305 -1.27 -10.72 8.17
N GLY A 306 -0.82 -10.09 7.10
CA GLY A 306 0.11 -10.68 6.16
C GLY A 306 0.94 -9.63 5.43
N ILE A 307 1.95 -10.12 4.70
CA ILE A 307 2.83 -9.27 3.89
C ILE A 307 2.95 -9.82 2.47
N GLY A 308 3.21 -8.97 1.50
CA GLY A 308 3.45 -9.40 0.13
C GLY A 308 4.60 -10.40 -0.01
N PRO A 309 4.49 -11.41 -0.89
CA PRO A 309 5.48 -12.47 -0.98
C PRO A 309 6.88 -12.00 -1.42
N GLU A 310 6.97 -10.91 -2.16
CA GLU A 310 8.26 -10.32 -2.54
C GLU A 310 8.93 -9.65 -1.33
N HIS A 311 8.16 -9.03 -0.43
CA HIS A 311 8.68 -8.53 0.85
C HIS A 311 9.20 -9.65 1.74
N ALA A 312 8.49 -10.78 1.82
CA ALA A 312 8.93 -11.95 2.57
C ALA A 312 10.28 -12.47 2.04
N MET A 313 10.45 -12.52 0.72
CA MET A 313 11.73 -12.86 0.09
C MET A 313 12.83 -11.83 0.40
N LEU A 314 12.54 -10.53 0.30
CA LEU A 314 13.53 -9.48 0.60
C LEU A 314 13.98 -9.52 2.07
N TYR A 315 13.09 -9.89 2.98
CA TYR A 315 13.42 -10.12 4.38
C TYR A 315 14.31 -11.36 4.55
N GLU A 316 13.90 -12.50 4.00
CA GLU A 316 14.63 -13.78 4.11
C GLU A 316 16.05 -13.66 3.55
N THR A 317 16.22 -12.94 2.45
CA THR A 317 17.53 -12.72 1.82
C THR A 317 18.36 -11.61 2.50
N GLY A 318 17.83 -10.94 3.50
CA GLY A 318 18.48 -9.80 4.18
C GLY A 318 18.60 -8.56 3.30
N ARG A 319 17.88 -8.48 2.17
CA ARG A 319 17.93 -7.32 1.27
C ARG A 319 17.15 -6.13 1.83
N ALA A 320 16.07 -6.37 2.53
CA ALA A 320 15.30 -5.34 3.25
C ALA A 320 15.18 -5.69 4.73
N SER A 321 15.14 -4.68 5.58
CA SER A 321 14.85 -4.81 7.02
C SER A 321 13.46 -4.29 7.32
N TYR A 322 12.82 -4.88 8.33
CA TYR A 322 11.49 -4.48 8.77
C TYR A 322 11.53 -4.14 10.25
N VAL A 323 10.92 -3.02 10.62
CA VAL A 323 10.98 -2.48 11.98
C VAL A 323 9.58 -2.22 12.50
N PRO A 324 9.27 -2.65 13.72
CA PRO A 324 7.98 -2.38 14.34
C PRO A 324 7.92 -0.93 14.84
N VAL A 325 6.77 -0.27 14.62
CA VAL A 325 6.45 1.08 15.07
C VAL A 325 5.09 1.05 15.77
N THR A 326 5.03 1.55 17.00
CA THR A 326 3.79 1.58 17.79
C THR A 326 2.84 2.69 17.35
N ASP A 327 1.56 2.57 17.72
CA ASP A 327 0.56 3.61 17.47
C ASP A 327 0.95 4.94 18.11
N GLU A 328 1.50 4.92 19.32
CA GLU A 328 1.97 6.13 19.99
C GLU A 328 3.09 6.84 19.21
N GLU A 329 4.06 6.08 18.72
CA GLU A 329 5.15 6.62 17.90
C GLU A 329 4.62 7.18 16.58
N ALA A 330 3.69 6.48 15.93
CA ALA A 330 3.07 6.93 14.70
C ALA A 330 2.26 8.22 14.89
N VAL A 331 1.47 8.33 15.97
CA VAL A 331 0.71 9.56 16.30
C VAL A 331 1.65 10.73 16.57
N LYS A 332 2.72 10.51 17.35
CA LYS A 332 3.74 11.55 17.59
C LYS A 332 4.39 12.02 16.28
N ALA A 333 4.70 11.10 15.39
CA ALA A 333 5.31 11.42 14.10
C ALA A 333 4.34 12.12 13.13
N PHE A 334 3.05 11.75 13.16
CA PHE A 334 1.98 12.45 12.45
C PHE A 334 1.94 13.93 12.85
N GLU A 335 1.90 14.21 14.17
CA GLU A 335 1.90 15.58 14.67
C GLU A 335 3.22 16.31 14.41
N TYR A 336 4.34 15.60 14.54
CA TYR A 336 5.66 16.15 14.29
C TYR A 336 5.80 16.68 12.86
N LEU A 337 5.50 15.86 11.84
CA LEU A 337 5.58 16.28 10.45
C LEU A 337 4.59 17.43 10.16
N SER A 338 3.38 17.35 10.74
CA SER A 338 2.36 18.38 10.57
C SER A 338 2.84 19.75 11.09
N ARG A 339 3.51 19.80 12.25
CA ARG A 339 4.00 21.05 12.86
C ARG A 339 5.30 21.55 12.24
N THR A 340 6.17 20.62 11.82
CA THR A 340 7.52 20.96 11.34
C THR A 340 7.50 21.38 9.87
N GLU A 341 6.83 20.60 9.02
CA GLU A 341 6.80 20.84 7.57
C GLU A 341 5.45 21.33 7.04
N GLY A 342 4.40 21.42 7.88
CA GLY A 342 3.06 21.77 7.43
C GLY A 342 2.41 20.68 6.56
N ILE A 343 2.84 19.43 6.71
CA ILE A 343 2.34 18.29 5.95
C ILE A 343 1.61 17.35 6.90
N ILE A 344 0.31 17.17 6.70
CA ILE A 344 -0.50 16.20 7.46
C ILE A 344 -0.45 14.85 6.72
N PRO A 345 0.39 13.89 7.14
CA PRO A 345 0.53 12.61 6.47
C PRO A 345 -0.62 11.68 6.83
N ALA A 346 -0.90 10.65 6.02
CA ALA A 346 -1.70 9.52 6.47
C ALA A 346 -1.05 8.84 7.69
N ILE A 347 -1.85 8.28 8.61
CA ILE A 347 -1.32 7.54 9.77
C ILE A 347 -0.42 6.39 9.31
N GLU A 348 -0.73 5.77 8.17
CA GLU A 348 0.13 4.77 7.54
C GLU A 348 1.55 5.33 7.35
N SER A 349 1.67 6.47 6.68
CA SER A 349 2.96 7.11 6.39
C SER A 349 3.68 7.57 7.65
N ALA A 350 2.94 7.92 8.70
CA ALA A 350 3.50 8.34 9.97
C ALA A 350 4.38 7.27 10.64
N HIS A 351 4.15 5.97 10.36
CA HIS A 351 5.04 4.90 10.82
C HIS A 351 6.45 5.03 10.22
N ALA A 352 6.55 5.33 8.91
CA ALA A 352 7.84 5.56 8.26
C ALA A 352 8.53 6.81 8.80
N ILE A 353 7.78 7.86 9.05
CA ILE A 353 8.29 9.12 9.64
C ILE A 353 8.81 8.87 11.06
N ALA A 354 8.07 8.11 11.89
CA ALA A 354 8.47 7.77 13.25
C ALA A 354 9.83 7.06 13.30
N TYR A 355 10.06 6.11 12.40
CA TYR A 355 11.36 5.45 12.35
C TYR A 355 12.45 6.38 11.82
N ALA A 356 12.15 7.22 10.84
CA ALA A 356 13.09 8.19 10.30
C ALA A 356 13.58 9.20 11.37
N THR A 357 12.71 9.63 12.29
CA THR A 357 13.11 10.51 13.41
C THR A 357 14.12 9.86 14.35
N LYS A 358 14.10 8.53 14.47
CA LYS A 358 15.08 7.79 15.26
C LYS A 358 16.38 7.54 14.49
N LEU A 359 16.27 7.29 13.18
CA LEU A 359 17.43 6.93 12.36
C LEU A 359 18.28 8.15 11.97
N ALA A 360 17.64 9.25 11.56
CA ALA A 360 18.33 10.41 11.00
C ALA A 360 19.43 10.98 11.91
N PRO A 361 19.20 11.17 13.23
CA PRO A 361 20.24 11.69 14.14
C PRO A 361 21.46 10.78 14.28
N THR A 362 21.33 9.49 13.96
CA THR A 362 22.43 8.51 14.07
C THR A 362 23.35 8.48 12.83
N LEU A 363 22.95 9.14 11.77
CA LEU A 363 23.68 9.15 10.50
C LEU A 363 24.48 10.43 10.34
N LYS A 364 25.46 10.41 9.42
CA LYS A 364 26.25 11.59 9.05
C LYS A 364 25.38 12.63 8.36
N LYS A 365 25.79 13.90 8.43
CA LYS A 365 25.07 15.04 7.84
C LYS A 365 24.97 15.00 6.31
N ASP A 366 25.85 14.28 5.65
CA ASP A 366 25.85 14.06 4.21
C ASP A 366 25.07 12.81 3.78
N ALA A 367 24.64 11.99 4.73
CA ALA A 367 23.74 10.86 4.46
C ALA A 367 22.36 11.35 3.98
N ILE A 368 21.69 10.55 3.18
CA ILE A 368 20.42 10.89 2.56
C ILE A 368 19.37 9.83 2.91
N ILE A 369 18.26 10.24 3.48
CA ILE A 369 17.09 9.39 3.72
C ILE A 369 15.97 9.87 2.80
N VAL A 370 15.32 8.93 2.11
CA VAL A 370 14.06 9.17 1.40
C VAL A 370 12.94 8.46 2.14
N ILE A 371 11.90 9.20 2.52
CA ILE A 371 10.69 8.66 3.14
C ILE A 371 9.56 8.70 2.12
N ASN A 372 8.89 7.57 1.87
CA ASN A 372 7.71 7.55 1.02
C ASN A 372 6.48 7.97 1.83
N VAL A 373 5.99 9.20 1.61
CA VAL A 373 4.73 9.70 2.18
C VAL A 373 3.59 9.19 1.29
N SER A 374 3.12 8.00 1.63
CA SER A 374 2.25 7.19 0.77
C SER A 374 0.83 7.74 0.59
N GLY A 375 0.39 8.62 1.48
CA GLY A 375 -0.92 9.26 1.43
C GLY A 375 -1.07 10.44 2.37
N ARG A 376 -2.12 11.25 2.16
CA ARG A 376 -2.45 12.40 3.00
C ARG A 376 -3.38 12.04 4.14
N GLY A 377 -3.29 12.79 5.22
CA GLY A 377 -3.94 12.51 6.49
C GLY A 377 -5.30 13.16 6.72
N ASP A 378 -5.91 13.82 5.72
CA ASP A 378 -7.24 14.46 5.89
C ASP A 378 -8.29 13.46 6.43
N LYS A 379 -8.23 12.21 5.96
CA LYS A 379 -9.09 11.12 6.40
C LYS A 379 -8.87 10.71 7.86
N ASP A 380 -7.71 11.02 8.42
CA ASP A 380 -7.23 10.51 9.72
C ASP A 380 -7.36 11.52 10.84
N VAL A 381 -7.64 12.79 10.53
CA VAL A 381 -7.73 13.89 11.52
C VAL A 381 -8.72 13.54 12.63
N ALA A 382 -9.90 13.00 12.29
CA ALA A 382 -10.90 12.57 13.27
C ALA A 382 -10.42 11.41 14.15
N ALA A 383 -9.63 10.47 13.60
CA ALA A 383 -9.06 9.37 14.36
C ALA A 383 -7.98 9.86 15.35
N ILE A 384 -7.13 10.79 14.92
CA ILE A 384 -6.13 11.44 15.78
C ILE A 384 -6.80 12.26 16.89
N ALA A 385 -7.86 13.01 16.57
CA ALA A 385 -8.63 13.76 17.56
C ALA A 385 -9.20 12.82 18.66
N ARG A 386 -9.84 11.71 18.24
CA ARG A 386 -10.33 10.70 19.19
C ARG A 386 -9.22 10.08 20.04
N TYR A 387 -8.08 9.76 19.43
CA TYR A 387 -6.92 9.24 20.15
C TYR A 387 -6.43 10.23 21.22
N ARG A 388 -6.53 11.53 20.94
CA ARG A 388 -6.18 12.62 21.88
C ARG A 388 -7.29 12.98 22.87
N GLY A 389 -8.46 12.35 22.78
CA GLY A 389 -9.61 12.68 23.61
C GLY A 389 -10.27 14.02 23.24
N VAL A 390 -10.07 14.48 22.01
CA VAL A 390 -10.66 15.74 21.49
C VAL A 390 -11.88 15.41 20.63
N ASN A 391 -13.02 16.04 20.93
CA ASN A 391 -14.21 15.99 20.09
C ASN A 391 -14.18 17.15 19.08
N ILE A 392 -14.13 16.85 17.79
CA ILE A 392 -14.07 17.84 16.71
C ILE A 392 -15.43 18.14 16.08
N TYR A 393 -16.50 17.51 16.59
CA TYR A 393 -17.87 17.66 16.08
C TYR A 393 -18.80 18.41 17.06
N GLU A 394 -18.26 18.96 18.14
CA GLU A 394 -18.96 19.81 19.10
C GLU A 394 -18.57 21.30 18.93
#